data_c03dfac660768f52fefe12cebed33ee2
#
_entry.id   c03dfac660768f52fefe12cebed33ee2
#
_cell.length_a   1.000
_cell.length_b   1.000
_cell.length_c   1.000
_cell.angle_alpha   90.00
_cell.angle_beta   90.00
_cell.angle_gamma   90.00
#
_symmetry.space_group_name_H-M   'P 1'
#
loop_
_entity.id
_entity.type
_entity.pdbx_description
1 polymer ?
#
loop_
_entity_poly.entity_id
_entity_poly.type
_entity_poly.pdbx_seq_one_letter_code
_entity_poly.pdbx_strand_id
1 'polypeptide(L)'
;LQTISVGEYYNRFIYPVFRKYVSGCFKQVCREHLEKLNKRGRLPIHFEKSGEWVGKEGTIDVIAQDVEGRTLIALCNWKKAMMTYEDYEWLLSYARKAKLGVDYIYLYTASGFDEKLDLEAKVKKNLKLVQITDI
;
A
#
# COMPACT_ATOMS: atom_id res chain seq x y z
N LEU A 1 13.64 -31.96 -28.76
CA LEU A 1 13.25 -31.22 -27.56
C LEU A 1 14.15 -30.02 -27.39
N GLN A 2 13.62 -28.84 -27.57
CA GLN A 2 14.33 -27.63 -27.25
C GLN A 2 14.36 -27.46 -25.75
N THR A 3 15.55 -27.31 -25.23
CA THR A 3 15.72 -27.07 -23.79
C THR A 3 15.72 -25.59 -23.54
N ILE A 4 14.73 -25.13 -22.80
CA ILE A 4 14.66 -23.75 -22.34
C ILE A 4 15.33 -23.69 -20.96
N SER A 5 16.13 -22.65 -20.72
CA SER A 5 16.71 -22.46 -19.39
C SER A 5 15.60 -22.23 -18.35
N VAL A 6 15.87 -22.55 -17.08
CA VAL A 6 14.91 -22.34 -16.00
C VAL A 6 14.50 -20.86 -15.92
N GLY A 7 15.47 -19.95 -16.12
CA GLY A 7 15.19 -18.51 -16.11
C GLY A 7 14.27 -18.08 -17.23
N GLU A 8 14.47 -18.60 -18.44
CA GLU A 8 13.62 -18.27 -19.59
C GLU A 8 12.20 -18.82 -19.40
N TYR A 9 12.09 -20.05 -18.90
CA TYR A 9 10.80 -20.65 -18.62
C TYR A 9 10.03 -19.81 -17.59
N TYR A 10 10.70 -19.42 -16.50
CA TYR A 10 10.10 -18.59 -15.45
C TYR A 10 9.59 -17.27 -16.01
N ASN A 11 10.43 -16.54 -16.78
CA ASN A 11 10.06 -15.24 -17.33
C ASN A 11 8.93 -15.33 -18.36
N ARG A 12 8.89 -16.38 -19.14
CA ARG A 12 7.95 -16.54 -20.24
C ARG A 12 6.58 -17.04 -19.79
N PHE A 13 6.55 -17.99 -18.86
CA PHE A 13 5.35 -18.73 -18.51
C PHE A 13 4.91 -18.54 -17.06
N ILE A 14 5.83 -18.46 -16.14
CA ILE A 14 5.53 -18.40 -14.71
C ILE A 14 5.42 -16.96 -14.20
N TYR A 15 6.33 -16.08 -14.63
CA TYR A 15 6.40 -14.73 -14.10
C TYR A 15 5.13 -13.90 -14.31
N PRO A 16 4.46 -13.93 -15.49
CA PRO A 16 3.23 -13.16 -15.65
C PRO A 16 2.10 -13.61 -14.70
N VAL A 17 1.98 -14.93 -14.48
CA VAL A 17 0.98 -15.49 -13.54
C VAL A 17 1.39 -15.18 -12.10
N PHE A 18 2.65 -15.39 -11.78
CA PHE A 18 3.21 -15.12 -10.46
C PHE A 18 3.08 -13.65 -10.07
N ARG A 19 3.31 -12.77 -11.02
CA ARG A 19 3.19 -11.33 -10.80
C ARG A 19 1.79 -10.93 -10.34
N LYS A 20 0.76 -11.49 -10.94
CA LYS A 20 -0.63 -11.27 -10.54
C LYS A 20 -0.91 -11.83 -9.15
N TYR A 21 -0.37 -12.98 -8.87
CA TYR A 21 -0.47 -13.64 -7.56
C TYR A 21 0.21 -12.82 -6.47
N VAL A 22 1.42 -12.34 -6.74
CA VAL A 22 2.22 -11.55 -5.79
C VAL A 22 1.53 -10.24 -5.45
N SER A 23 0.86 -9.60 -6.42
CA SER A 23 0.09 -8.38 -6.17
C SER A 23 -0.97 -8.61 -5.08
N GLY A 24 -1.73 -9.69 -5.19
CA GLY A 24 -2.73 -10.05 -4.20
C GLY A 24 -2.13 -10.41 -2.85
N CYS A 25 -1.05 -11.17 -2.84
CA CYS A 25 -0.34 -11.54 -1.62
C CYS A 25 0.26 -10.33 -0.92
N PHE A 26 0.82 -9.39 -1.67
CA PHE A 26 1.39 -8.17 -1.11
C PHE A 26 0.33 -7.33 -0.40
N LYS A 27 -0.83 -7.15 -1.00
CA LYS A 27 -1.94 -6.44 -0.38
C LYS A 27 -2.39 -7.12 0.92
N GLN A 28 -2.43 -8.44 0.91
CA GLN A 28 -2.80 -9.21 2.09
C GLN A 28 -1.78 -9.05 3.21
N VAL A 29 -0.50 -9.09 2.89
CA VAL A 29 0.57 -8.87 3.88
C VAL A 29 0.46 -7.47 4.49
N CYS A 30 0.23 -6.45 3.67
CA CYS A 30 0.07 -5.08 4.14
C CYS A 30 -1.13 -4.95 5.08
N ARG A 31 -2.24 -5.56 4.71
CA ARG A 31 -3.46 -5.55 5.53
C ARG A 31 -3.21 -6.25 6.87
N GLU A 32 -2.57 -7.40 6.85
CA GLU A 32 -2.23 -8.14 8.07
C GLU A 32 -1.29 -7.34 8.98
N HIS A 33 -0.34 -6.62 8.41
CA HIS A 33 0.55 -5.75 9.15
C HIS A 33 -0.23 -4.66 9.88
N LEU A 34 -1.15 -3.99 9.18
CA LEU A 34 -2.00 -2.97 9.78
C LEU A 34 -2.88 -3.55 10.89
N GLU A 35 -3.44 -4.73 10.67
CA GLU A 35 -4.26 -5.41 11.67
C GLU A 35 -3.46 -5.76 12.93
N LYS A 36 -2.21 -6.20 12.77
CA LYS A 36 -1.32 -6.47 13.90
C LYS A 36 -1.00 -5.20 14.67
N LEU A 37 -0.68 -4.11 13.99
CA LEU A 37 -0.43 -2.82 14.63
C LEU A 37 -1.66 -2.34 15.39
N ASN A 38 -2.83 -2.52 14.79
CA ASN A 38 -4.10 -2.15 15.41
C ASN A 38 -4.33 -2.93 16.71
N LYS A 39 -4.13 -4.26 16.69
CA LYS A 39 -4.29 -5.11 17.87
C LYS A 39 -3.31 -4.76 18.98
N ARG A 40 -2.09 -4.32 18.62
CA ARG A 40 -1.07 -3.95 19.59
C ARG A 40 -1.17 -2.50 20.07
N GLY A 41 -2.17 -1.75 19.59
CA GLY A 41 -2.35 -0.35 19.94
C GLY A 41 -1.25 0.56 19.43
N ARG A 42 -0.59 0.19 18.32
CA ARG A 42 0.51 0.95 17.73
C ARG A 42 0.10 1.88 16.59
N LEU A 43 -1.18 1.87 16.25
CA LEU A 43 -1.73 2.82 15.27
C LEU A 43 -2.27 4.05 16.00
N PRO A 44 -2.33 5.20 15.30
CA PRO A 44 -2.93 6.42 15.87
C PRO A 44 -4.43 6.31 16.07
N ILE A 45 -5.07 5.32 15.44
CA ILE A 45 -6.49 5.03 15.61
C ILE A 45 -6.67 3.55 15.96
N HIS A 46 -7.82 3.21 16.54
CA HIS A 46 -8.22 1.83 16.73
C HIS A 46 -9.44 1.56 15.87
N PHE A 47 -9.33 0.62 14.93
CA PHE A 47 -10.43 0.28 14.04
C PHE A 47 -10.91 -1.15 14.29
N GLU A 48 -12.20 -1.39 14.09
CA GLU A 48 -12.79 -2.72 14.18
C GLU A 48 -12.87 -3.40 12.83
N LYS A 49 -13.06 -2.61 11.77
CA LYS A 49 -13.17 -3.12 10.40
C LYS A 49 -12.34 -2.30 9.45
N SER A 50 -11.76 -2.97 8.47
CA SER A 50 -11.07 -2.34 7.36
C SER A 50 -11.63 -2.89 6.06
N GLY A 51 -11.45 -2.14 4.98
CA GLY A 51 -11.93 -2.55 3.67
C GLY A 51 -11.07 -1.98 2.56
N GLU A 52 -11.52 -2.21 1.34
CA GLU A 52 -10.92 -1.67 0.13
C GLU A 52 -11.92 -0.68 -0.49
N TRP A 53 -11.41 0.45 -0.96
CA TRP A 53 -12.22 1.43 -1.66
C TRP A 53 -11.97 1.29 -3.16
N VAL A 54 -12.99 0.93 -3.92
CA VAL A 54 -12.91 0.78 -5.37
C VAL A 54 -13.76 1.84 -6.04
N GLY A 55 -13.15 2.65 -6.89
CA GLY A 55 -13.83 3.69 -7.62
C GLY A 55 -13.42 3.72 -9.09
N LYS A 56 -14.00 4.64 -9.85
CA LYS A 56 -13.76 4.76 -11.30
C LYS A 56 -12.30 5.08 -11.64
N GLU A 57 -11.62 5.83 -10.80
CA GLU A 57 -10.27 6.33 -11.09
C GLU A 57 -9.18 5.48 -10.47
N GLY A 58 -9.52 4.51 -9.63
CA GLY A 58 -8.55 3.64 -9.00
C GLY A 58 -9.04 3.04 -7.70
N THR A 59 -8.12 2.42 -6.97
CA THR A 59 -8.41 1.69 -5.75
C THR A 59 -7.53 2.20 -4.61
N ILE A 60 -8.14 2.39 -3.44
CA ILE A 60 -7.42 2.58 -2.19
C ILE A 60 -7.38 1.20 -1.52
N ASP A 61 -6.19 0.67 -1.32
CA ASP A 61 -6.01 -0.73 -0.92
C ASP A 61 -6.55 -1.05 0.47
N VAL A 62 -6.42 -0.11 1.40
CA VAL A 62 -6.99 -0.27 2.74
C VAL A 62 -7.60 1.05 3.18
N ILE A 63 -8.82 0.98 3.71
CA ILE A 63 -9.48 2.10 4.37
C ILE A 63 -10.02 1.59 5.70
N ALA A 64 -9.74 2.33 6.77
CA ALA A 64 -10.18 1.96 8.12
C ALA A 64 -10.64 3.21 8.88
N GLN A 65 -11.66 3.07 9.68
CA GLN A 65 -12.19 4.17 10.50
C GLN A 65 -12.33 3.72 11.95
N ASP A 66 -12.10 4.64 12.87
CA ASP A 66 -12.36 4.41 14.28
C ASP A 66 -13.79 4.86 14.65
N VAL A 67 -14.15 4.71 15.92
CA VAL A 67 -15.49 5.07 16.42
C VAL A 67 -15.76 6.57 16.34
N GLU A 68 -14.73 7.39 16.26
CA GLU A 68 -14.86 8.84 16.16
C GLU A 68 -14.90 9.34 14.72
N GLY A 69 -14.79 8.43 13.75
CA GLY A 69 -14.80 8.77 12.34
C GLY A 69 -13.45 9.16 11.76
N ARG A 70 -12.37 9.04 12.54
CA ARG A 70 -11.03 9.28 12.02
C ARG A 70 -10.68 8.18 11.03
N THR A 71 -10.15 8.58 9.87
CA THR A 71 -9.91 7.68 8.74
C THR A 71 -8.43 7.49 8.48
N LEU A 72 -8.03 6.23 8.37
CA LEU A 72 -6.69 5.83 7.94
C LEU A 72 -6.81 5.15 6.59
N ILE A 73 -5.98 5.56 5.63
CA ILE A 73 -5.91 4.90 4.32
C ILE A 73 -4.50 4.38 4.08
N ALA A 74 -4.40 3.32 3.29
CA ALA A 74 -3.12 2.74 2.91
C ALA A 74 -3.11 2.41 1.43
N LEU A 75 -1.97 2.66 0.80
CA LEU A 75 -1.71 2.31 -0.59
C LEU A 75 -0.54 1.33 -0.62
N CYS A 76 -0.70 0.26 -1.38
CA CYS A 76 0.29 -0.81 -1.48
C CYS A 76 0.89 -0.85 -2.87
N ASN A 77 2.20 -0.70 -2.96
CA ASN A 77 2.93 -0.76 -4.22
C ASN A 77 3.89 -1.95 -4.21
N TRP A 78 3.54 -3.00 -4.95
CA TRP A 78 4.35 -4.21 -5.08
C TRP A 78 5.31 -4.16 -6.26
N LYS A 79 5.20 -3.14 -7.11
CA LYS A 79 6.01 -3.00 -8.32
C LYS A 79 7.48 -2.75 -8.00
N LYS A 80 8.35 -3.06 -8.96
CA LYS A 80 9.79 -2.83 -8.81
C LYS A 80 10.17 -1.35 -8.76
N ALA A 81 9.33 -0.49 -9.33
CA ALA A 81 9.56 0.94 -9.29
C ALA A 81 9.32 1.50 -7.89
N MET A 82 10.15 2.45 -7.49
CA MET A 82 9.98 3.16 -6.23
C MET A 82 8.64 3.86 -6.17
N MET A 83 8.04 3.92 -4.98
CA MET A 83 6.86 4.75 -4.76
C MET A 83 7.29 6.21 -4.74
N THR A 84 6.60 7.06 -5.50
CA THR A 84 6.98 8.45 -5.70
C THR A 84 6.07 9.42 -4.96
N TYR A 85 6.56 10.65 -4.81
CA TYR A 85 5.73 11.74 -4.28
C TYR A 85 4.48 11.97 -5.12
N GLU A 86 4.54 11.71 -6.42
CA GLU A 86 3.39 11.81 -7.33
C GLU A 86 2.31 10.79 -6.98
N ASP A 87 2.71 9.59 -6.57
CA ASP A 87 1.77 8.56 -6.11
C ASP A 87 1.02 9.04 -4.86
N TYR A 88 1.73 9.69 -3.96
CA TYR A 88 1.15 10.27 -2.75
C TYR A 88 0.18 11.41 -3.10
N GLU A 89 0.57 12.30 -4.00
CA GLU A 89 -0.31 13.39 -4.45
C GLU A 89 -1.58 12.85 -5.13
N TRP A 90 -1.42 11.81 -5.94
CA TRP A 90 -2.54 11.13 -6.57
C TRP A 90 -3.53 10.60 -5.53
N LEU A 91 -3.01 9.96 -4.50
CA LEU A 91 -3.84 9.40 -3.42
C LEU A 91 -4.61 10.50 -2.70
N LEU A 92 -3.95 11.60 -2.37
CA LEU A 92 -4.59 12.75 -1.73
C LEU A 92 -5.69 13.35 -2.62
N SER A 93 -5.39 13.53 -3.89
CA SER A 93 -6.34 14.06 -4.87
C SER A 93 -7.55 13.14 -5.02
N TYR A 94 -7.30 11.83 -5.11
CA TYR A 94 -8.35 10.83 -5.22
C TYR A 94 -9.27 10.84 -4.00
N ALA A 95 -8.69 10.85 -2.81
CA ALA A 95 -9.45 10.89 -1.57
C ALA A 95 -10.32 12.15 -1.48
N ARG A 96 -9.78 13.28 -1.93
CA ARG A 96 -10.51 14.55 -1.96
C ARG A 96 -11.69 14.49 -2.93
N LYS A 97 -11.50 13.93 -4.12
CA LYS A 97 -12.56 13.74 -5.11
C LYS A 97 -13.65 12.80 -4.62
N ALA A 98 -13.26 11.77 -3.88
CA ALA A 98 -14.20 10.82 -3.28
C ALA A 98 -14.84 11.35 -2.00
N LYS A 99 -14.51 12.57 -1.60
CA LYS A 99 -15.01 13.24 -0.37
C LYS A 99 -14.69 12.47 0.90
N LEU A 100 -13.54 11.79 0.92
CA LEU A 100 -13.04 11.10 2.09
C LEU A 100 -12.22 12.06 2.94
N GLY A 101 -12.60 12.19 4.21
CA GLY A 101 -11.78 12.92 5.18
C GLY A 101 -10.68 12.00 5.68
N VAL A 102 -9.44 12.23 5.23
CA VAL A 102 -8.31 11.38 5.57
C VAL A 102 -7.50 12.01 6.67
N ASP A 103 -7.31 11.28 7.76
CA ASP A 103 -6.52 11.73 8.90
C ASP A 103 -5.12 11.14 8.91
N TYR A 104 -4.97 9.89 8.47
CA TYR A 104 -3.69 9.18 8.49
C TYR A 104 -3.48 8.41 7.19
N ILE A 105 -2.22 8.37 6.72
CA ILE A 105 -1.84 7.70 5.48
C ILE A 105 -0.66 6.77 5.74
N TYR A 106 -0.79 5.52 5.32
CA TYR A 106 0.27 4.53 5.32
C TYR A 106 0.59 4.12 3.90
N LEU A 107 1.84 4.25 3.50
CA LEU A 107 2.30 3.87 2.17
C LEU A 107 3.24 2.68 2.29
N TYR A 108 2.88 1.59 1.62
CA TYR A 108 3.63 0.34 1.61
C TYR A 108 4.28 0.13 0.25
N THR A 109 5.55 -0.26 0.24
CA THR A 109 6.26 -0.57 -1.00
C THR A 109 7.22 -1.74 -0.80
N ALA A 110 7.45 -2.48 -1.89
CA ALA A 110 8.47 -3.53 -1.94
C ALA A 110 9.82 -2.97 -2.40
N SER A 111 9.85 -1.79 -3.00
CA SER A 111 11.03 -1.27 -3.71
C SER A 111 11.64 -0.01 -3.12
N GLY A 112 10.98 0.62 -2.16
CA GLY A 112 11.46 1.85 -1.54
C GLY A 112 10.67 3.08 -1.95
N PHE A 113 11.12 4.23 -1.47
CA PHE A 113 10.45 5.52 -1.66
C PHE A 113 11.43 6.52 -2.26
N ASP A 114 10.93 7.50 -3.02
CA ASP A 114 11.79 8.55 -3.52
C ASP A 114 12.16 9.52 -2.39
N GLU A 115 13.19 10.33 -2.62
CA GLU A 115 13.73 11.24 -1.63
C GLU A 115 12.70 12.29 -1.18
N LYS A 116 11.93 12.81 -2.12
CA LYS A 116 10.91 13.83 -1.84
C LYS A 116 9.83 13.28 -0.91
N LEU A 117 9.44 12.03 -1.12
CA LEU A 117 8.44 11.35 -0.29
C LEU A 117 9.01 11.09 1.12
N ASP A 118 10.27 10.66 1.22
CA ASP A 118 10.94 10.47 2.51
C ASP A 118 10.98 11.77 3.31
N LEU A 119 11.29 12.89 2.67
CA LEU A 119 11.32 14.20 3.31
C LEU A 119 9.93 14.61 3.79
N GLU A 120 8.91 14.38 2.98
CA GLU A 120 7.54 14.70 3.35
C GLU A 120 7.08 13.93 4.59
N ALA A 121 7.44 12.65 4.68
CA ALA A 121 7.10 11.81 5.82
C ALA A 121 7.80 12.26 7.11
N LYS A 122 8.99 12.86 7.01
CA LYS A 122 9.70 13.41 8.17
C LYS A 122 9.02 14.65 8.72
N VAL A 123 8.37 15.42 7.85
CA VAL A 123 7.67 16.66 8.24
C VAL A 123 6.26 16.38 8.71
N LYS A 124 5.55 15.48 8.04
CA LYS A 124 4.14 15.18 8.35
C LYS A 124 4.01 13.99 9.28
N LYS A 125 3.46 14.22 10.46
CA LYS A 125 3.27 13.17 11.48
C LYS A 125 2.21 12.14 11.10
N ASN A 126 1.32 12.48 10.18
CA ASN A 126 0.23 11.59 9.75
C ASN A 126 0.58 10.74 8.54
N LEU A 127 1.80 10.84 8.02
CA LEU A 127 2.28 10.06 6.90
C LEU A 127 3.33 9.06 7.37
N LYS A 128 3.09 7.77 7.14
CA LYS A 128 4.02 6.69 7.46
C LYS A 128 4.41 5.93 6.21
N LEU A 129 5.70 5.67 6.06
CA LEU A 129 6.26 4.90 4.96
C LEU A 129 6.76 3.57 5.49
N VAL A 130 6.28 2.48 4.90
CA VAL A 130 6.65 1.12 5.32
C VAL A 130 7.19 0.35 4.12
N GLN A 131 8.44 -0.09 4.19
CA GLN A 131 8.99 -0.99 3.19
C GLN A 131 8.69 -2.42 3.62
N ILE A 132 8.40 -3.30 2.65
CA ILE A 132 7.94 -4.66 2.95
C ILE A 132 8.96 -5.45 3.79
N THR A 133 10.24 -5.14 3.65
CA THR A 133 11.30 -5.76 4.44
C THR A 133 11.24 -5.39 5.92
N ASP A 134 10.49 -4.35 6.27
CA ASP A 134 10.33 -3.88 7.65
C ASP A 134 9.16 -4.56 8.37
N ILE A 135 8.40 -5.37 7.63
CA ILE A 135 7.23 -6.08 8.17
C ILE A 135 7.64 -7.41 8.87
#